data_f681610de6fd397f4a880e3836a13f20
#
_entry.id   f681610de6fd397f4a880e3836a13f20
#
_cell.length_a   1.000
_cell.length_b   1.000
_cell.length_c   1.000
_cell.angle_alpha   90.00
_cell.angle_beta   90.00
_cell.angle_gamma   90.00
#
_symmetry.space_group_name_H-M   'P 1'
#
loop_
_entity.id
_entity.type
_entity.pdbx_description
1 polymer ?
#
loop_
_entity_poly.entity_id
_entity_poly.type
_entity_poly.pdbx_seq_one_letter_code
_entity_poly.pdbx_strand_id
1 'polypeptide(L)'
;MTALADKVIWITGASSGIGKALAQTAAKQNSKLILSGRRVDALEALASELPNDCLILPFEATDYNVLASKVDEAWAWQGGVDILVNNAGVSQRCLAIDAEPEVYTELINIDLIAPIWLTQLQLKRMADAGGAHIVAISSVAGRIGPPLRTAYSAAKFGLIGYMDALRAEVDQIHNIKVTNILPGSVATDVARNALTGNGSKRGISDAVIDAGDDPTDCAKCIWEAVNADKPEYIYAKEMEMGLAQMRHADPDTFFEAIAGFGAQTVEAYWKEKETM
;
A
#
# COMPACT_ATOMS: atom_id res chain seq x y z
N MET A 1 -20.26 -12.38 -13.86
CA MET A 1 -20.45 -11.56 -12.65
C MET A 1 -19.05 -11.19 -12.21
N THR A 2 -18.79 -9.92 -11.95
CA THR A 2 -17.50 -9.49 -11.42
C THR A 2 -17.38 -9.98 -9.99
N ALA A 3 -16.20 -10.47 -9.60
CA ALA A 3 -15.98 -11.03 -8.26
C ALA A 3 -16.11 -9.99 -7.13
N LEU A 4 -16.20 -8.70 -7.46
CA LEU A 4 -16.38 -7.59 -6.51
C LEU A 4 -17.86 -7.21 -6.27
N ALA A 5 -18.81 -7.68 -7.10
CA ALA A 5 -20.22 -7.34 -6.94
C ALA A 5 -20.75 -7.81 -5.57
N ASP A 6 -21.44 -6.90 -4.88
CA ASP A 6 -22.01 -7.10 -3.54
C ASP A 6 -21.01 -7.37 -2.40
N LYS A 7 -19.70 -7.32 -2.68
CA LYS A 7 -18.65 -7.49 -1.67
C LYS A 7 -18.53 -6.27 -0.77
N VAL A 8 -18.31 -6.50 0.51
CA VAL A 8 -17.93 -5.48 1.49
C VAL A 8 -16.42 -5.34 1.47
N ILE A 9 -15.92 -4.20 0.99
CA ILE A 9 -14.50 -3.93 0.80
C ILE A 9 -14.05 -2.83 1.75
N TRP A 10 -13.14 -3.13 2.64
CA TRP A 10 -12.53 -2.14 3.54
C TRP A 10 -11.19 -1.67 2.99
N ILE A 11 -11.08 -0.36 2.69
CA ILE A 11 -9.88 0.25 2.11
C ILE A 11 -9.28 1.25 3.10
N THR A 12 -8.04 1.00 3.55
CA THR A 12 -7.28 1.98 4.33
C THR A 12 -6.55 2.96 3.41
N GLY A 13 -6.37 4.22 3.85
CA GLY A 13 -5.78 5.25 3.00
C GLY A 13 -6.64 5.61 1.78
N ALA A 14 -7.97 5.46 1.88
CA ALA A 14 -8.93 5.68 0.78
C ALA A 14 -9.05 7.13 0.33
N SER A 15 -8.53 8.10 1.08
CA SER A 15 -8.73 9.54 0.83
C SER A 15 -7.92 10.10 -0.36
N SER A 16 -7.01 9.35 -0.98
CA SER A 16 -6.20 9.81 -2.13
C SER A 16 -5.50 8.67 -2.87
N GLY A 17 -4.90 8.99 -4.02
CA GLY A 17 -4.01 8.11 -4.77
C GLY A 17 -4.65 6.76 -5.14
N ILE A 18 -3.89 5.69 -4.99
CA ILE A 18 -4.32 4.32 -5.31
C ILE A 18 -5.55 3.92 -4.49
N GLY A 19 -5.62 4.26 -3.20
CA GLY A 19 -6.77 3.92 -2.36
C GLY A 19 -8.07 4.58 -2.82
N LYS A 20 -8.04 5.86 -3.23
CA LYS A 20 -9.19 6.55 -3.84
C LYS A 20 -9.60 5.88 -5.15
N ALA A 21 -8.65 5.58 -6.01
CA ALA A 21 -8.91 4.93 -7.29
C ALA A 21 -9.48 3.51 -7.14
N LEU A 22 -9.00 2.75 -6.15
CA LEU A 22 -9.55 1.43 -5.79
C LEU A 22 -11.01 1.55 -5.36
N ALA A 23 -11.34 2.51 -4.48
CA ALA A 23 -12.72 2.74 -4.06
C ALA A 23 -13.63 3.10 -5.23
N GLN A 24 -13.22 4.07 -6.07
CA GLN A 24 -13.98 4.50 -7.25
C GLN A 24 -14.19 3.37 -8.28
N THR A 25 -13.19 2.51 -8.45
CA THR A 25 -13.26 1.40 -9.41
C THR A 25 -14.14 0.27 -8.88
N ALA A 26 -14.06 -0.05 -7.59
CA ALA A 26 -14.89 -1.06 -6.95
C ALA A 26 -16.38 -0.63 -6.88
N ALA A 27 -16.65 0.63 -6.57
CA ALA A 27 -18.01 1.17 -6.54
C ALA A 27 -18.75 1.00 -7.87
N LYS A 28 -18.05 1.16 -9.02
CA LYS A 28 -18.63 0.92 -10.36
C LYS A 28 -19.03 -0.55 -10.59
N GLN A 29 -18.56 -1.47 -9.77
CA GLN A 29 -18.89 -2.89 -9.80
C GLN A 29 -19.90 -3.31 -8.73
N ASN A 30 -20.61 -2.35 -8.16
CA ASN A 30 -21.63 -2.55 -7.13
C ASN A 30 -21.10 -3.10 -5.80
N SER A 31 -19.86 -2.76 -5.42
CA SER A 31 -19.29 -3.11 -4.11
C SER A 31 -19.80 -2.16 -3.02
N LYS A 32 -19.86 -2.63 -1.79
CA LYS A 32 -20.12 -1.84 -0.58
C LYS A 32 -18.76 -1.46 0.04
N LEU A 33 -18.56 -0.19 0.39
CA LEU A 33 -17.23 0.30 0.74
C LEU A 33 -17.13 0.80 2.16
N ILE A 34 -16.06 0.39 2.86
CA ILE A 34 -15.62 0.98 4.12
C ILE A 34 -14.37 1.80 3.81
N LEU A 35 -14.47 3.11 3.99
CA LEU A 35 -13.45 4.07 3.62
C LEU A 35 -12.72 4.59 4.86
N SER A 36 -11.44 4.27 5.01
CA SER A 36 -10.64 4.67 6.17
C SER A 36 -9.43 5.52 5.78
N GLY A 37 -9.09 6.43 6.68
CA GLY A 37 -7.97 7.37 6.58
C GLY A 37 -8.11 8.44 7.65
N ARG A 38 -7.16 9.38 7.69
CA ARG A 38 -7.14 10.46 8.70
C ARG A 38 -8.00 11.67 8.34
N ARG A 39 -8.17 11.93 7.05
CA ARG A 39 -8.85 13.13 6.52
C ARG A 39 -10.33 12.85 6.31
N VAL A 40 -11.15 13.21 7.30
CA VAL A 40 -12.60 12.98 7.28
C VAL A 40 -13.25 13.67 6.09
N ASP A 41 -12.92 14.93 5.88
CA ASP A 41 -13.43 15.76 4.76
C ASP A 41 -13.17 15.13 3.38
N ALA A 42 -11.98 14.58 3.18
CA ALA A 42 -11.64 13.91 1.93
C ALA A 42 -12.33 12.54 1.75
N LEU A 43 -12.61 11.83 2.85
CA LEU A 43 -13.41 10.60 2.82
C LEU A 43 -14.87 10.89 2.52
N GLU A 44 -15.44 11.93 3.14
CA GLU A 44 -16.81 12.40 2.88
C GLU A 44 -16.99 12.87 1.44
N ALA A 45 -16.03 13.66 0.93
CA ALA A 45 -16.03 14.07 -0.48
C ALA A 45 -15.99 12.86 -1.41
N LEU A 46 -15.12 11.89 -1.15
CA LEU A 46 -15.08 10.66 -1.94
C LEU A 46 -16.41 9.91 -1.87
N ALA A 47 -16.95 9.69 -0.68
CA ALA A 47 -18.20 8.96 -0.50
C ALA A 47 -19.37 9.63 -1.27
N SER A 48 -19.42 10.97 -1.32
CA SER A 48 -20.43 11.71 -2.08
C SER A 48 -20.33 11.56 -3.61
N GLU A 49 -19.16 11.19 -4.12
CA GLU A 49 -18.92 10.91 -5.54
C GLU A 49 -19.32 9.47 -5.94
N LEU A 50 -19.49 8.58 -4.96
CA LEU A 50 -19.72 7.15 -5.22
C LEU A 50 -21.22 6.83 -5.34
N PRO A 51 -21.60 5.88 -6.21
CA PRO A 51 -23.02 5.55 -6.43
C PRO A 51 -23.63 4.70 -5.32
N ASN A 52 -22.81 4.13 -4.42
CA ASN A 52 -23.22 3.15 -3.41
C ASN A 52 -23.04 3.71 -2.01
N ASP A 53 -23.79 3.16 -1.04
CA ASP A 53 -23.60 3.49 0.37
C ASP A 53 -22.19 3.12 0.82
N CYS A 54 -21.57 4.04 1.57
CA CYS A 54 -20.24 3.86 2.13
C CYS A 54 -20.27 4.08 3.65
N LEU A 55 -19.53 3.24 4.39
CA LEU A 55 -19.16 3.55 5.76
C LEU A 55 -17.90 4.41 5.77
N ILE A 56 -18.00 5.63 6.28
CA ILE A 56 -16.84 6.47 6.56
C ILE A 56 -16.32 6.10 7.94
N LEU A 57 -15.13 5.50 8.00
CA LEU A 57 -14.54 4.97 9.23
C LEU A 57 -13.13 5.58 9.43
N PRO A 58 -13.04 6.83 9.90
CA PRO A 58 -11.77 7.50 10.06
C PRO A 58 -11.02 7.01 11.31
N PHE A 59 -9.70 6.82 11.14
CA PHE A 59 -8.76 6.57 12.25
C PHE A 59 -7.31 6.81 11.81
N GLU A 60 -6.44 6.98 12.82
CA GLU A 60 -4.99 6.94 12.62
C GLU A 60 -4.53 5.48 12.70
N ALA A 61 -3.87 5.00 11.65
CA ALA A 61 -3.49 3.59 11.51
C ALA A 61 -2.54 3.11 12.63
N THR A 62 -1.77 4.04 13.20
CA THR A 62 -0.82 3.77 14.29
C THR A 62 -1.41 3.98 15.69
N ASP A 63 -2.66 4.37 15.81
CA ASP A 63 -3.37 4.35 17.10
C ASP A 63 -3.93 2.96 17.38
N TYR A 64 -3.08 2.09 17.89
CA TYR A 64 -3.41 0.69 18.16
C TYR A 64 -4.53 0.53 19.21
N ASN A 65 -4.78 1.56 20.05
CA ASN A 65 -5.84 1.48 21.06
C ASN A 65 -7.25 1.51 20.47
N VAL A 66 -7.43 2.12 19.31
CA VAL A 66 -8.74 2.24 18.66
C VAL A 66 -8.99 1.13 17.62
N LEU A 67 -7.97 0.40 17.15
CA LEU A 67 -8.13 -0.54 16.03
C LEU A 67 -9.16 -1.63 16.30
N ALA A 68 -9.20 -2.18 17.52
CA ALA A 68 -10.16 -3.23 17.86
C ALA A 68 -11.61 -2.72 17.74
N SER A 69 -11.91 -1.52 18.25
CA SER A 69 -13.24 -0.91 18.12
C SER A 69 -13.57 -0.57 16.67
N LYS A 70 -12.59 -0.16 15.87
CA LYS A 70 -12.79 0.10 14.43
C LYS A 70 -13.08 -1.19 13.64
N VAL A 71 -12.45 -2.29 14.02
CA VAL A 71 -12.80 -3.61 13.47
C VAL A 71 -14.22 -4.00 13.84
N ASP A 72 -14.66 -3.79 15.11
CA ASP A 72 -16.02 -4.05 15.53
C ASP A 72 -17.03 -3.25 14.70
N GLU A 73 -16.78 -1.96 14.50
CA GLU A 73 -17.61 -1.04 13.71
C GLU A 73 -17.71 -1.48 12.24
N ALA A 74 -16.58 -1.84 11.63
CA ALA A 74 -16.51 -2.34 10.26
C ALA A 74 -17.30 -3.63 10.08
N TRP A 75 -17.14 -4.60 11.00
CA TRP A 75 -17.83 -5.90 10.94
C TRP A 75 -19.30 -5.84 11.27
N ALA A 76 -19.75 -4.85 12.06
CA ALA A 76 -21.16 -4.60 12.31
C ALA A 76 -21.89 -4.04 11.08
N TRP A 77 -21.16 -3.37 10.19
CA TRP A 77 -21.73 -2.81 8.97
C TRP A 77 -21.85 -3.88 7.89
N GLN A 78 -23.01 -4.01 7.27
CA GLN A 78 -23.31 -4.95 6.17
C GLN A 78 -23.01 -6.44 6.45
N GLY A 79 -22.78 -6.82 7.71
CA GLY A 79 -22.61 -8.22 8.12
C GLY A 79 -21.20 -8.79 7.99
N GLY A 80 -20.18 -7.98 7.74
CA GLY A 80 -18.78 -8.41 7.73
C GLY A 80 -17.91 -7.70 6.70
N VAL A 81 -16.67 -8.16 6.54
CA VAL A 81 -15.69 -7.66 5.58
C VAL A 81 -15.23 -8.80 4.69
N ASP A 82 -15.55 -8.74 3.40
CA ASP A 82 -15.12 -9.73 2.41
C ASP A 82 -13.69 -9.49 1.95
N ILE A 83 -13.31 -8.22 1.76
CA ILE A 83 -11.98 -7.85 1.26
C ILE A 83 -11.41 -6.74 2.14
N LEU A 84 -10.22 -6.98 2.73
CA LEU A 84 -9.44 -5.96 3.41
C LEU A 84 -8.32 -5.48 2.49
N VAL A 85 -8.25 -4.18 2.20
CA VAL A 85 -7.17 -3.56 1.44
C VAL A 85 -6.31 -2.71 2.37
N ASN A 86 -5.16 -3.25 2.74
CA ASN A 86 -4.09 -2.54 3.47
C ASN A 86 -3.32 -1.65 2.48
N ASN A 87 -3.80 -0.42 2.28
CA ASN A 87 -3.24 0.54 1.33
C ASN A 87 -2.64 1.79 2.01
N ALA A 88 -3.06 2.14 3.23
CA ALA A 88 -2.49 3.26 3.95
C ALA A 88 -0.96 3.13 4.05
N GLY A 89 -0.25 4.21 3.77
CA GLY A 89 1.21 4.22 3.82
C GLY A 89 1.80 5.60 3.54
N VAL A 90 3.08 5.74 3.81
CA VAL A 90 3.89 6.92 3.54
C VAL A 90 5.20 6.50 2.89
N SER A 91 5.86 7.40 2.15
CA SER A 91 7.16 7.12 1.54
C SER A 91 8.27 7.88 2.27
N GLN A 92 9.53 7.60 1.89
CA GLN A 92 10.73 8.29 2.36
C GLN A 92 11.48 8.90 1.17
N ARG A 93 12.10 10.05 1.41
CA ARG A 93 12.97 10.69 0.43
C ARG A 93 14.14 11.38 1.14
N CYS A 94 15.11 10.60 1.60
CA CYS A 94 16.36 11.07 2.18
C CYS A 94 17.43 9.98 2.11
N LEU A 95 18.70 10.37 2.20
CA LEU A 95 19.80 9.42 2.38
C LEU A 95 19.74 8.79 3.78
N ALA A 96 20.21 7.55 3.90
CA ALA A 96 20.30 6.87 5.18
C ALA A 96 21.19 7.62 6.19
N ILE A 97 22.26 8.25 5.71
CA ILE A 97 23.17 9.05 6.53
C ILE A 97 22.53 10.34 7.08
N ASP A 98 21.47 10.83 6.44
CA ASP A 98 20.75 12.05 6.83
C ASP A 98 19.46 11.76 7.63
N ALA A 99 19.09 10.49 7.77
CA ALA A 99 17.80 10.10 8.38
C ALA A 99 17.92 9.95 9.88
N GLU A 100 17.03 10.61 10.63
CA GLU A 100 16.87 10.42 12.06
C GLU A 100 16.21 9.06 12.36
N PRO A 101 16.54 8.40 13.49
CA PRO A 101 15.96 7.10 13.87
C PRO A 101 14.43 7.09 13.93
N GLU A 102 13.84 8.22 14.29
CA GLU A 102 12.39 8.43 14.41
C GLU A 102 11.68 8.24 13.06
N VAL A 103 12.32 8.61 11.95
CA VAL A 103 11.80 8.40 10.59
C VAL A 103 11.65 6.92 10.28
N TYR A 104 12.61 6.11 10.70
CA TYR A 104 12.52 4.64 10.55
C TYR A 104 11.38 4.08 11.39
N THR A 105 11.27 4.51 12.65
CA THR A 105 10.21 4.07 13.55
C THR A 105 8.83 4.42 12.99
N GLU A 106 8.64 5.65 12.50
CA GLU A 106 7.38 6.11 11.92
C GLU A 106 7.00 5.28 10.69
N LEU A 107 7.92 5.10 9.74
CA LEU A 107 7.67 4.33 8.52
C LEU A 107 7.37 2.86 8.80
N ILE A 108 8.13 2.22 9.68
CA ILE A 108 7.88 0.83 10.08
C ILE A 108 6.51 0.70 10.76
N ASN A 109 6.14 1.63 11.62
CA ASN A 109 4.84 1.60 12.27
C ASN A 109 3.69 1.76 11.26
N ILE A 110 3.78 2.71 10.33
CA ILE A 110 2.69 2.98 9.38
C ILE A 110 2.61 1.89 8.31
N ASP A 111 3.74 1.53 7.69
CA ASP A 111 3.78 0.73 6.46
C ASP A 111 3.94 -0.77 6.70
N LEU A 112 4.23 -1.19 7.95
CA LEU A 112 4.40 -2.59 8.32
C LEU A 112 3.55 -2.99 9.53
N ILE A 113 3.74 -2.34 10.69
CA ILE A 113 3.09 -2.79 11.93
C ILE A 113 1.57 -2.55 11.88
N ALA A 114 1.13 -1.38 11.42
CA ALA A 114 -0.30 -1.06 11.36
C ALA A 114 -1.09 -2.02 10.46
N PRO A 115 -0.68 -2.34 9.22
CA PRO A 115 -1.38 -3.34 8.40
C PRO A 115 -1.33 -4.75 9.00
N ILE A 116 -0.24 -5.14 9.69
CA ILE A 116 -0.18 -6.41 10.43
C ILE A 116 -1.24 -6.44 11.53
N TRP A 117 -1.30 -5.40 12.38
CA TRP A 117 -2.27 -5.35 13.47
C TRP A 117 -3.72 -5.37 12.98
N LEU A 118 -4.03 -4.55 11.97
CA LEU A 118 -5.37 -4.51 11.40
C LEU A 118 -5.78 -5.87 10.80
N THR A 119 -4.84 -6.56 10.16
CA THR A 119 -5.05 -7.91 9.63
C THR A 119 -5.29 -8.90 10.77
N GLN A 120 -4.41 -8.95 11.78
CA GLN A 120 -4.50 -9.90 12.90
C GLN A 120 -5.83 -9.80 13.65
N LEU A 121 -6.34 -8.59 13.88
CA LEU A 121 -7.62 -8.36 14.57
C LEU A 121 -8.82 -8.92 13.80
N GLN A 122 -8.67 -9.19 12.50
CA GLN A 122 -9.76 -9.67 11.64
C GLN A 122 -9.67 -11.16 11.30
N LEU A 123 -8.48 -11.79 11.40
CA LEU A 123 -8.26 -13.16 10.91
C LEU A 123 -9.27 -14.18 11.44
N LYS A 124 -9.52 -14.14 12.75
CA LYS A 124 -10.49 -15.07 13.35
C LYS A 124 -11.89 -14.86 12.80
N ARG A 125 -12.33 -13.61 12.63
CA ARG A 125 -13.65 -13.29 12.07
C ARG A 125 -13.76 -13.72 10.61
N MET A 126 -12.71 -13.49 9.82
CA MET A 126 -12.63 -13.93 8.43
C MET A 126 -12.72 -15.46 8.31
N ALA A 127 -12.02 -16.19 9.18
CA ALA A 127 -12.09 -17.65 9.24
C ALA A 127 -13.49 -18.15 9.65
N ASP A 128 -14.08 -17.57 10.69
CA ASP A 128 -15.41 -17.92 11.18
C ASP A 128 -16.52 -17.58 10.14
N ALA A 129 -16.30 -16.58 9.28
CA ALA A 129 -17.17 -16.22 8.16
C ALA A 129 -17.02 -17.14 6.93
N GLY A 130 -16.10 -18.08 6.95
CA GLY A 130 -15.87 -19.03 5.85
C GLY A 130 -14.91 -18.57 4.77
N GLY A 131 -14.18 -17.49 5.01
CA GLY A 131 -13.13 -16.96 4.12
C GLY A 131 -13.23 -15.47 3.87
N ALA A 132 -12.17 -14.91 3.30
CA ALA A 132 -12.04 -13.50 2.93
C ALA A 132 -10.87 -13.32 1.96
N HIS A 133 -10.62 -12.06 1.54
CA HIS A 133 -9.42 -11.73 0.78
C HIS A 133 -8.67 -10.55 1.42
N ILE A 134 -7.40 -10.72 1.71
CA ILE A 134 -6.50 -9.69 2.23
C ILE A 134 -5.62 -9.22 1.08
N VAL A 135 -5.64 -7.93 0.81
CA VAL A 135 -4.83 -7.28 -0.23
C VAL A 135 -3.87 -6.30 0.44
N ALA A 136 -2.58 -6.49 0.22
CA ALA A 136 -1.55 -5.59 0.73
C ALA A 136 -0.95 -4.76 -0.41
N ILE A 137 -1.06 -3.44 -0.32
CA ILE A 137 -0.40 -2.53 -1.25
C ILE A 137 1.03 -2.27 -0.73
N SER A 138 1.94 -3.12 -1.22
CA SER A 138 3.37 -2.96 -0.99
C SER A 138 3.97 -1.97 -2.01
N SER A 139 5.06 -2.30 -2.66
CA SER A 139 5.73 -1.52 -3.71
C SER A 139 6.77 -2.40 -4.40
N VAL A 140 7.20 -2.04 -5.61
CA VAL A 140 8.45 -2.56 -6.18
C VAL A 140 9.64 -2.30 -5.26
N ALA A 141 9.60 -1.23 -4.44
CA ALA A 141 10.60 -0.96 -3.39
C ALA A 141 10.64 -2.05 -2.30
N GLY A 142 9.64 -2.93 -2.24
CA GLY A 142 9.65 -4.15 -1.43
C GLY A 142 10.33 -5.35 -2.11
N ARG A 143 10.89 -5.17 -3.30
CA ARG A 143 11.68 -6.18 -4.04
C ARG A 143 13.06 -5.68 -4.46
N ILE A 144 13.24 -4.38 -4.73
CA ILE A 144 14.49 -3.85 -5.31
C ILE A 144 15.30 -2.94 -4.38
N GLY A 145 14.75 -2.38 -3.32
CA GLY A 145 15.48 -1.51 -2.38
C GLY A 145 16.13 -0.29 -3.04
N PRO A 146 15.37 0.65 -3.66
CA PRO A 146 15.94 1.80 -4.34
C PRO A 146 16.57 2.80 -3.35
N PRO A 147 17.57 3.60 -3.78
CA PRO A 147 18.18 4.63 -2.95
C PRO A 147 17.16 5.66 -2.45
N LEU A 148 17.50 6.40 -1.40
CA LEU A 148 16.67 7.39 -0.69
C LEU A 148 15.44 6.83 0.04
N ARG A 149 15.26 5.51 0.11
CA ARG A 149 14.04 4.85 0.62
C ARG A 149 14.37 3.67 1.54
N THR A 150 15.39 3.77 2.37
CA THR A 150 15.87 2.63 3.18
C THR A 150 14.83 2.15 4.19
N ALA A 151 14.19 3.04 4.96
CA ALA A 151 13.14 2.68 5.91
C ALA A 151 11.86 2.22 5.18
N TYR A 152 11.49 2.90 4.10
CA TYR A 152 10.35 2.52 3.26
C TYR A 152 10.53 1.12 2.66
N SER A 153 11.70 0.85 2.09
CA SER A 153 12.00 -0.49 1.57
C SER A 153 11.98 -1.55 2.65
N ALA A 154 12.56 -1.28 3.83
CA ALA A 154 12.51 -2.22 4.95
C ALA A 154 11.07 -2.58 5.33
N ALA A 155 10.18 -1.58 5.44
CA ALA A 155 8.77 -1.81 5.73
C ALA A 155 8.07 -2.61 4.62
N LYS A 156 8.27 -2.25 3.34
CA LYS A 156 7.60 -2.91 2.20
C LYS A 156 8.10 -4.33 1.94
N PHE A 157 9.40 -4.62 2.14
CA PHE A 157 9.93 -6.00 2.16
C PHE A 157 9.33 -6.80 3.32
N GLY A 158 9.31 -6.21 4.53
CA GLY A 158 8.71 -6.84 5.71
C GLY A 158 7.23 -7.19 5.50
N LEU A 159 6.47 -6.28 4.90
CA LEU A 159 5.05 -6.49 4.60
C LEU A 159 4.85 -7.67 3.64
N ILE A 160 5.65 -7.76 2.57
CA ILE A 160 5.59 -8.90 1.65
C ILE A 160 5.89 -10.20 2.39
N GLY A 161 6.97 -10.25 3.18
CA GLY A 161 7.34 -11.46 3.92
C GLY A 161 6.27 -11.89 4.93
N TYR A 162 5.63 -10.94 5.62
CA TYR A 162 4.49 -11.23 6.49
C TYR A 162 3.30 -11.82 5.72
N MET A 163 2.93 -11.22 4.61
CA MET A 163 1.78 -11.65 3.81
C MET A 163 2.02 -13.00 3.13
N ASP A 164 3.26 -13.29 2.70
CA ASP A 164 3.63 -14.59 2.13
C ASP A 164 3.47 -15.72 3.18
N ALA A 165 3.98 -15.49 4.39
CA ALA A 165 3.82 -16.43 5.50
C ALA A 165 2.34 -16.60 5.89
N LEU A 166 1.62 -15.50 6.02
CA LEU A 166 0.19 -15.53 6.33
C LEU A 166 -0.59 -16.34 5.29
N ARG A 167 -0.35 -16.12 3.98
CA ARG A 167 -1.03 -16.88 2.93
C ARG A 167 -0.81 -18.38 3.11
N ALA A 168 0.41 -18.80 3.43
CA ALA A 168 0.73 -20.21 3.64
C ALA A 168 -0.06 -20.82 4.82
N GLU A 169 -0.35 -20.03 5.86
CA GLU A 169 -1.10 -20.49 7.04
C GLU A 169 -2.61 -20.55 6.79
N VAL A 170 -3.18 -19.59 6.05
CA VAL A 170 -4.65 -19.38 6.06
C VAL A 170 -5.37 -19.80 4.79
N ASP A 171 -4.69 -19.92 3.64
CA ASP A 171 -5.32 -20.15 2.35
C ASP A 171 -6.10 -21.47 2.31
N GLN A 172 -5.44 -22.58 2.59
CA GLN A 172 -6.05 -23.91 2.50
C GLN A 172 -6.98 -24.26 3.68
N ILE A 173 -6.70 -23.72 4.86
CA ILE A 173 -7.40 -24.11 6.10
C ILE A 173 -8.62 -23.21 6.34
N HIS A 174 -8.49 -21.92 6.04
CA HIS A 174 -9.51 -20.91 6.36
C HIS A 174 -10.13 -20.26 5.13
N ASN A 175 -9.72 -20.66 3.92
CA ASN A 175 -10.16 -20.04 2.66
C ASN A 175 -9.97 -18.52 2.66
N ILE A 176 -8.90 -18.03 3.32
CA ILE A 176 -8.53 -16.62 3.32
C ILE A 176 -7.43 -16.43 2.27
N LYS A 177 -7.76 -15.70 1.20
CA LYS A 177 -6.81 -15.37 0.15
C LYS A 177 -5.95 -14.17 0.56
N VAL A 178 -4.69 -14.15 0.12
CA VAL A 178 -3.78 -13.04 0.36
C VAL A 178 -3.09 -12.66 -0.95
N THR A 179 -3.16 -11.38 -1.31
CA THR A 179 -2.52 -10.86 -2.53
C THR A 179 -1.58 -9.71 -2.17
N ASN A 180 -0.30 -9.86 -2.51
CA ASN A 180 0.68 -8.78 -2.48
C ASN A 180 0.61 -8.00 -3.80
N ILE A 181 0.34 -6.70 -3.73
CA ILE A 181 0.40 -5.78 -4.88
C ILE A 181 1.67 -4.93 -4.75
N LEU A 182 2.47 -4.90 -5.80
CA LEU A 182 3.73 -4.17 -5.84
C LEU A 182 3.68 -3.08 -6.92
N PRO A 183 3.08 -1.92 -6.63
CA PRO A 183 3.11 -0.81 -7.58
C PRO A 183 4.53 -0.25 -7.74
N GLY A 184 4.86 0.11 -8.98
CA GLY A 184 5.98 0.97 -9.31
C GLY A 184 5.59 2.44 -9.23
N SER A 185 5.97 3.20 -10.26
CA SER A 185 5.67 4.63 -10.34
C SER A 185 4.22 4.87 -10.77
N VAL A 186 3.39 5.33 -9.85
CA VAL A 186 1.98 5.73 -10.06
C VAL A 186 1.84 7.20 -9.67
N ALA A 187 1.19 8.01 -10.53
CA ALA A 187 1.01 9.45 -10.37
C ALA A 187 0.11 9.79 -9.19
N THR A 188 0.70 9.95 -8.00
CA THR A 188 0.02 10.24 -6.74
C THR A 188 0.83 11.24 -5.91
N ASP A 189 0.24 11.77 -4.85
CA ASP A 189 0.95 12.65 -3.90
C ASP A 189 1.94 11.92 -2.97
N VAL A 190 2.24 10.65 -3.20
CA VAL A 190 3.13 9.85 -2.34
C VAL A 190 4.52 10.47 -2.20
N ALA A 191 5.08 11.02 -3.29
CA ALA A 191 6.39 11.67 -3.27
C ALA A 191 6.35 13.03 -2.54
N ARG A 192 5.30 13.81 -2.75
CA ARG A 192 5.07 15.09 -2.06
C ARG A 192 4.90 14.92 -0.56
N ASN A 193 4.25 13.83 -0.14
CA ASN A 193 4.02 13.49 1.26
C ASN A 193 5.13 12.63 1.88
N ALA A 194 6.19 12.29 1.12
CA ALA A 194 7.30 11.50 1.62
C ALA A 194 8.02 12.19 2.79
N LEU A 195 8.47 11.42 3.77
CA LEU A 195 9.24 11.93 4.90
C LEU A 195 10.67 12.25 4.47
N THR A 196 11.16 13.39 4.88
CA THR A 196 12.57 13.80 4.78
C THR A 196 13.38 13.21 5.94
N GLY A 197 14.67 13.52 6.01
CA GLY A 197 15.55 12.97 7.04
C GLY A 197 15.19 13.33 8.47
N ASN A 198 14.50 14.44 8.70
CA ASN A 198 14.01 14.89 10.00
C ASN A 198 12.50 14.61 10.25
N GLY A 199 11.89 13.76 9.43
CA GLY A 199 10.47 13.41 9.56
C GLY A 199 9.48 14.45 9.02
N SER A 200 9.93 15.60 8.53
CA SER A 200 9.03 16.56 7.88
C SER A 200 8.60 16.05 6.48
N LYS A 201 7.45 16.54 6.00
CA LYS A 201 7.01 16.24 4.63
C LYS A 201 7.90 16.97 3.63
N ARG A 202 8.24 16.29 2.54
CA ARG A 202 9.05 16.87 1.46
C ARG A 202 8.40 18.08 0.80
N GLY A 203 7.08 18.10 0.64
CA GLY A 203 6.31 19.23 0.07
C GLY A 203 6.35 19.36 -1.45
N ILE A 204 7.35 18.78 -2.11
CA ILE A 204 7.51 18.78 -3.58
C ILE A 204 7.36 17.38 -4.14
N SER A 205 6.92 17.27 -5.38
CA SER A 205 6.76 15.99 -6.05
C SER A 205 8.09 15.49 -6.65
N ASP A 206 8.03 14.34 -7.25
CA ASP A 206 9.14 13.66 -7.92
C ASP A 206 8.77 13.46 -9.39
N ALA A 207 9.60 13.94 -10.32
CA ALA A 207 9.30 13.87 -11.74
C ALA A 207 9.04 12.43 -12.24
N VAL A 208 9.67 11.42 -11.63
CA VAL A 208 9.43 10.00 -11.97
C VAL A 208 8.02 9.57 -11.54
N ILE A 209 7.59 10.01 -10.36
CA ILE A 209 6.24 9.72 -9.86
C ILE A 209 5.18 10.51 -10.64
N ASP A 210 5.44 11.79 -10.95
CA ASP A 210 4.51 12.60 -11.75
C ASP A 210 4.32 12.08 -13.18
N ALA A 211 5.37 11.47 -13.75
CA ALA A 211 5.32 10.74 -15.02
C ALA A 211 4.86 9.28 -14.88
N GLY A 212 4.41 8.88 -13.69
CA GLY A 212 3.88 7.55 -13.39
C GLY A 212 2.55 7.28 -14.10
N ASP A 213 2.08 6.05 -13.99
CA ASP A 213 0.81 5.64 -14.56
C ASP A 213 -0.37 6.23 -13.80
N ASP A 214 -1.54 6.31 -14.46
CA ASP A 214 -2.77 6.81 -13.84
C ASP A 214 -3.21 5.86 -12.69
N PRO A 215 -3.55 6.40 -11.50
CA PRO A 215 -4.03 5.59 -10.39
C PRO A 215 -5.26 4.75 -10.71
N THR A 216 -6.12 5.20 -11.65
CA THR A 216 -7.32 4.47 -12.07
C THR A 216 -6.96 3.21 -12.85
N ASP A 217 -5.95 3.28 -13.72
CA ASP A 217 -5.51 2.12 -14.49
C ASP A 217 -4.77 1.12 -13.58
N CYS A 218 -3.95 1.63 -12.65
CA CYS A 218 -3.37 0.81 -11.60
C CYS A 218 -4.46 0.08 -10.78
N ALA A 219 -5.52 0.77 -10.36
CA ALA A 219 -6.61 0.17 -9.60
C ALA A 219 -7.37 -0.92 -10.38
N LYS A 220 -7.60 -0.74 -11.68
CA LYS A 220 -8.22 -1.79 -12.53
C LYS A 220 -7.37 -3.06 -12.55
N CYS A 221 -6.05 -2.92 -12.80
CA CYS A 221 -5.14 -4.05 -12.81
C CYS A 221 -5.03 -4.74 -11.45
N ILE A 222 -5.08 -3.97 -10.35
CA ILE A 222 -5.12 -4.53 -8.97
C ILE A 222 -6.37 -5.40 -8.80
N TRP A 223 -7.56 -4.91 -9.17
CA TRP A 223 -8.78 -5.68 -9.03
C TRP A 223 -8.81 -6.92 -9.95
N GLU A 224 -8.22 -6.85 -11.13
CA GLU A 224 -8.02 -8.02 -11.99
C GLU A 224 -7.14 -9.08 -11.32
N ALA A 225 -6.04 -8.66 -10.68
CA ALA A 225 -5.14 -9.56 -9.95
C ALA A 225 -5.83 -10.20 -8.74
N VAL A 226 -6.61 -9.41 -7.99
CA VAL A 226 -7.42 -9.89 -6.84
C VAL A 226 -8.48 -10.90 -7.31
N ASN A 227 -9.20 -10.59 -8.39
CA ASN A 227 -10.20 -11.49 -8.98
C ASN A 227 -9.61 -12.80 -9.50
N ALA A 228 -8.35 -12.79 -9.92
CA ALA A 228 -7.61 -13.96 -10.38
C ALA A 228 -6.89 -14.72 -9.24
N ASP A 229 -7.09 -14.31 -7.98
CA ASP A 229 -6.40 -14.85 -6.79
C ASP A 229 -4.88 -14.94 -6.96
N LYS A 230 -4.27 -13.92 -7.57
CA LYS A 230 -2.81 -13.88 -7.72
C LYS A 230 -2.16 -13.70 -6.34
N PRO A 231 -1.18 -14.53 -5.95
CA PRO A 231 -0.48 -14.35 -4.68
C PRO A 231 0.37 -13.08 -4.67
N GLU A 232 0.91 -12.71 -5.82
CA GLU A 232 1.67 -11.47 -6.02
C GLU A 232 1.36 -10.90 -7.41
N TYR A 233 1.31 -9.57 -7.48
CA TYR A 233 1.17 -8.86 -8.74
C TYR A 233 2.03 -7.59 -8.76
N ILE A 234 2.96 -7.51 -9.70
CA ILE A 234 3.79 -6.34 -9.91
C ILE A 234 3.15 -5.48 -10.99
N TYR A 235 2.73 -4.27 -10.62
CA TYR A 235 2.24 -3.24 -11.53
C TYR A 235 3.31 -2.16 -11.67
N ALA A 236 4.15 -2.25 -12.69
CA ALA A 236 5.30 -1.38 -12.84
C ALA A 236 5.69 -1.19 -14.31
N LYS A 237 6.41 -0.12 -14.59
CA LYS A 237 7.01 0.12 -15.90
C LYS A 237 8.10 -0.90 -16.19
N GLU A 238 8.43 -1.04 -17.47
CA GLU A 238 9.36 -2.06 -17.98
C GLU A 238 10.71 -2.07 -17.22
N MET A 239 11.28 -0.89 -16.95
CA MET A 239 12.54 -0.79 -16.22
C MET A 239 12.43 -1.30 -14.77
N GLU A 240 11.38 -0.91 -14.04
CA GLU A 240 11.16 -1.34 -12.65
C GLU A 240 10.87 -2.84 -12.57
N MET A 241 10.09 -3.35 -13.53
CA MET A 241 9.81 -4.78 -13.69
C MET A 241 11.10 -5.56 -13.97
N GLY A 242 11.93 -5.07 -14.88
CA GLY A 242 13.23 -5.69 -15.21
C GLY A 242 14.15 -5.77 -14.01
N LEU A 243 14.25 -4.71 -13.21
CA LEU A 243 15.03 -4.72 -11.96
C LEU A 243 14.49 -5.72 -10.93
N ALA A 244 13.17 -5.80 -10.76
CA ALA A 244 12.55 -6.76 -9.84
C ALA A 244 12.82 -8.20 -10.27
N GLN A 245 12.75 -8.50 -11.55
CA GLN A 245 13.09 -9.82 -12.11
C GLN A 245 14.59 -10.14 -11.97
N MET A 246 15.44 -9.18 -12.31
CA MET A 246 16.91 -9.31 -12.18
C MET A 246 17.31 -9.59 -10.73
N ARG A 247 16.71 -8.92 -9.74
CA ARG A 247 16.98 -9.13 -8.32
C ARG A 247 16.83 -10.59 -7.89
N HIS A 248 15.92 -11.31 -8.53
CA HIS A 248 15.65 -12.72 -8.24
C HIS A 248 16.51 -13.67 -9.10
N ALA A 249 16.65 -13.36 -10.38
CA ALA A 249 17.31 -14.25 -11.35
C ALA A 249 18.84 -14.14 -11.34
N ASP A 250 19.38 -12.95 -11.12
CA ASP A 250 20.82 -12.64 -11.13
C ASP A 250 21.11 -11.52 -10.10
N PRO A 251 21.22 -11.87 -8.81
CA PRO A 251 21.44 -10.90 -7.75
C PRO A 251 22.77 -10.11 -7.89
N ASP A 252 23.82 -10.73 -8.40
CA ASP A 252 25.12 -10.08 -8.52
C ASP A 252 25.06 -8.95 -9.54
N THR A 253 24.55 -9.21 -10.75
CA THR A 253 24.32 -8.18 -11.77
C THR A 253 23.36 -7.10 -11.29
N PHE A 254 22.31 -7.48 -10.54
CA PHE A 254 21.39 -6.52 -9.96
C PHE A 254 22.10 -5.56 -9.00
N PHE A 255 22.93 -6.06 -8.08
CA PHE A 255 23.61 -5.20 -7.11
C PHE A 255 24.64 -4.29 -7.75
N GLU A 256 25.32 -4.70 -8.84
CA GLU A 256 26.17 -3.83 -9.63
C GLU A 256 25.37 -2.69 -10.29
N ALA A 257 24.24 -3.03 -10.92
CA ALA A 257 23.37 -2.05 -11.59
C ALA A 257 22.78 -1.03 -10.60
N ILE A 258 22.25 -1.50 -9.45
CA ILE A 258 21.64 -0.62 -8.45
C ILE A 258 22.67 0.25 -7.74
N ALA A 259 23.93 -0.20 -7.60
CA ALA A 259 25.01 0.61 -7.05
C ALA A 259 25.36 1.79 -7.97
N GLY A 260 25.44 1.54 -9.28
CA GLY A 260 25.66 2.61 -10.29
C GLY A 260 24.52 3.63 -10.30
N PHE A 261 23.26 3.15 -10.30
CA PHE A 261 22.09 4.02 -10.18
C PHE A 261 22.08 4.79 -8.85
N GLY A 262 22.48 4.13 -7.76
CA GLY A 262 22.58 4.73 -6.43
C GLY A 262 23.54 5.91 -6.40
N ALA A 263 24.74 5.77 -6.96
CA ALA A 263 25.74 6.84 -7.04
C ALA A 263 25.18 8.08 -7.75
N GLN A 264 24.57 7.91 -8.92
CA GLN A 264 23.94 9.01 -9.67
C GLN A 264 22.79 9.68 -8.87
N THR A 265 21.99 8.88 -8.18
CA THR A 265 20.87 9.39 -7.37
C THR A 265 21.38 10.21 -6.18
N VAL A 266 22.45 9.77 -5.52
CA VAL A 266 23.08 10.50 -4.39
C VAL A 266 23.66 11.82 -4.84
N GLU A 267 24.35 11.86 -5.97
CA GLU A 267 24.88 13.10 -6.53
C GLU A 267 23.76 14.10 -6.87
N ALA A 268 22.67 13.61 -7.49
CA ALA A 268 21.52 14.45 -7.81
C ALA A 268 20.84 15.00 -6.55
N TYR A 269 20.71 14.17 -5.51
CA TYR A 269 20.12 14.57 -4.22
C TYR A 269 20.94 15.68 -3.53
N TRP A 270 22.26 15.61 -3.52
CA TRP A 270 23.08 16.66 -2.94
C TRP A 270 23.01 17.97 -3.73
N LYS A 271 22.99 17.90 -5.06
CA LYS A 271 22.79 19.10 -5.90
C LYS A 271 21.43 19.76 -5.65
N GLU A 272 20.36 18.97 -5.46
CA GLU A 272 19.06 19.50 -5.09
C GLU A 272 19.10 20.22 -3.73
N LYS A 273 19.79 19.64 -2.74
CA LYS A 273 19.97 20.23 -1.41
C LYS A 273 20.76 21.54 -1.39
N GLU A 274 21.75 21.69 -2.25
CA GLU A 274 22.56 22.92 -2.35
C GLU A 274 21.77 24.09 -2.97
N THR A 275 20.69 23.81 -3.69
CA THR A 275 19.87 24.82 -4.39
C THR A 275 18.61 25.23 -3.62
N MET A 276 18.31 24.57 -2.51
CA MET A 276 17.17 24.86 -1.60
C MET A 276 17.61 25.72 -0.42
#